data_e8b2589b90d690d122192dafc3c6fe17
#
_entry.id   e8b2589b90d690d122192dafc3c6fe17
#
_cell.length_a   1.000
_cell.length_b   1.000
_cell.length_c   1.000
_cell.angle_alpha   90.00
_cell.angle_beta   90.00
_cell.angle_gamma   90.00
#
_symmetry.space_group_name_H-M   'P 1'
#
loop_
_entity.id
_entity.type
_entity.pdbx_description
1 polymer ?
#
loop_
_entity_poly.entity_id
_entity_poly.type
_entity_poly.pdbx_seq_one_letter_code
_entity_poly.pdbx_strand_id
1 'polypeptide(L)'
;MKSRRQQDELPTTRFLREHGQRLFDNLPGAQAGQEEPIHQIRVASRRLRVALPVVAHKPAGRRVQRILKRLRALTRLAGQGRDFDVCAALFDQHASRARVAPLVVGLLRDRLQAARQDAHRTLAGALAEFDATRLREDLGILVARGGVGLKEARARLGSARQRRSQAVRQELRALGVHFAPMALHAIRRRCRWLRYAGEVGCALFGRGAAAVKRLKDVQDLLGQLHDAFVLAEWIAREARRWETQGNPTRAAAARVVGACFRARAQALHRRFLRDRPITWLKSIGEM
;
A
#
# COMPACT_ATOMS: atom_id res chain seq x y z
N MET A 1 -15.18 -11.98 31.89
CA MET A 1 -16.15 -10.86 32.05
C MET A 1 -15.61 -9.62 31.32
N LYS A 2 -16.18 -9.24 30.16
CA LYS A 2 -15.85 -7.96 29.51
C LYS A 2 -16.43 -6.85 30.39
N SER A 3 -15.58 -5.91 30.84
CA SER A 3 -15.96 -4.79 31.72
C SER A 3 -17.16 -4.02 31.14
N ARG A 4 -18.15 -3.65 32.00
CA ARG A 4 -19.31 -2.79 31.63
C ARG A 4 -18.95 -1.55 30.81
N ARG A 5 -17.76 -0.98 31.01
CA ARG A 5 -17.23 0.15 30.21
C ARG A 5 -16.99 -0.16 28.73
N GLN A 6 -16.94 -1.43 28.30
CA GLN A 6 -16.79 -1.80 26.88
C GLN A 6 -18.14 -1.85 26.14
N GLN A 7 -19.28 -1.92 26.84
CA GLN A 7 -20.61 -1.98 26.24
C GLN A 7 -21.09 -0.60 25.75
N ASP A 8 -20.67 0.50 26.40
CA ASP A 8 -21.08 1.87 26.06
C ASP A 8 -20.10 2.61 25.12
N GLU A 9 -19.03 1.95 24.68
CA GLU A 9 -18.02 2.58 23.83
C GLU A 9 -18.56 2.79 22.42
N LEU A 10 -18.48 4.05 21.91
CA LEU A 10 -18.85 4.37 20.54
C LEU A 10 -18.08 3.49 19.52
N PRO A 11 -18.72 2.99 18.45
CA PRO A 11 -18.05 2.20 17.43
C PRO A 11 -16.82 2.89 16.80
N THR A 12 -16.85 4.22 16.69
CA THR A 12 -15.75 5.06 16.21
C THR A 12 -14.55 5.02 17.15
N THR A 13 -14.77 5.04 18.46
CA THR A 13 -13.73 4.92 19.50
C THR A 13 -13.14 3.52 19.50
N ARG A 14 -14.01 2.51 19.51
CA ARG A 14 -13.62 1.09 19.41
C ARG A 14 -12.72 0.83 18.20
N PHE A 15 -13.09 1.36 17.04
CA PHE A 15 -12.30 1.24 15.82
C PHE A 15 -10.87 1.78 16.01
N LEU A 16 -10.72 2.98 16.60
CA LEU A 16 -9.40 3.58 16.86
C LEU A 16 -8.58 2.72 17.81
N ARG A 17 -9.20 2.26 18.90
CA ARG A 17 -8.54 1.43 19.93
C ARG A 17 -8.03 0.11 19.34
N GLU A 18 -8.89 -0.63 18.64
CA GLU A 18 -8.55 -1.93 18.08
C GLU A 18 -7.44 -1.85 17.02
N HIS A 19 -7.49 -0.84 16.14
CA HIS A 19 -6.48 -0.68 15.11
C HIS A 19 -5.17 -0.09 15.65
N GLY A 20 -5.25 0.75 16.69
CA GLY A 20 -4.08 1.17 17.46
C GLY A 20 -3.40 -0.01 18.14
N GLN A 21 -4.17 -0.85 18.83
CA GLN A 21 -3.66 -2.05 19.49
C GLN A 21 -2.97 -3.00 18.50
N ARG A 22 -3.64 -3.33 17.38
CA ARG A 22 -3.04 -4.18 16.32
C ARG A 22 -1.73 -3.63 15.79
N LEU A 23 -1.59 -2.31 15.66
CA LEU A 23 -0.35 -1.69 15.23
C LEU A 23 0.76 -1.94 16.24
N PHE A 24 0.49 -1.73 17.53
CA PHE A 24 1.50 -1.85 18.58
C PHE A 24 1.84 -3.30 18.91
N ASP A 25 0.90 -4.24 18.81
CA ASP A 25 1.13 -5.68 19.03
C ASP A 25 2.07 -6.27 17.96
N ASN A 26 2.04 -5.72 16.74
CA ASN A 26 2.88 -6.18 15.65
C ASN A 26 4.23 -5.43 15.56
N LEU A 27 4.43 -4.37 16.33
CA LEU A 27 5.65 -3.56 16.23
C LEU A 27 6.91 -4.33 16.63
N PRO A 28 6.94 -5.10 17.72
CA PRO A 28 8.14 -5.88 18.10
C PRO A 28 8.54 -6.90 17.04
N GLY A 29 7.59 -7.65 16.48
CA GLY A 29 7.86 -8.59 15.40
C GLY A 29 8.35 -7.91 14.12
N ALA A 30 7.83 -6.72 13.82
CA ALA A 30 8.29 -5.92 12.69
C ALA A 30 9.72 -5.39 12.89
N GLN A 31 10.09 -5.00 14.11
CA GLN A 31 11.46 -4.62 14.48
C GLN A 31 12.43 -5.82 14.37
N ALA A 32 11.93 -7.03 14.66
CA ALA A 32 12.68 -8.26 14.45
C ALA A 32 12.73 -8.72 12.96
N GLY A 33 12.21 -7.92 12.03
CA GLY A 33 12.26 -8.20 10.60
C GLY A 33 11.24 -9.24 10.10
N GLN A 34 10.26 -9.63 10.91
CA GLN A 34 9.26 -10.63 10.53
C GLN A 34 8.29 -10.07 9.47
N GLU A 35 8.09 -10.80 8.38
CA GLU A 35 7.31 -10.34 7.21
C GLU A 35 5.85 -10.04 7.56
N GLU A 36 5.17 -10.94 8.28
CA GLU A 36 3.76 -10.75 8.62
C GLU A 36 3.53 -9.58 9.58
N PRO A 37 4.27 -9.38 10.68
CA PRO A 37 4.21 -8.16 11.49
C PRO A 37 4.47 -6.88 10.69
N ILE A 38 5.47 -6.86 9.78
CA ILE A 38 5.71 -5.73 8.87
C ILE A 38 4.46 -5.46 8.00
N HIS A 39 3.83 -6.50 7.48
CA HIS A 39 2.59 -6.36 6.73
C HIS A 39 1.47 -5.79 7.60
N GLN A 40 1.28 -6.30 8.81
CA GLN A 40 0.21 -5.87 9.72
C GLN A 40 0.36 -4.42 10.16
N ILE A 41 1.55 -3.94 10.51
CA ILE A 41 1.77 -2.52 10.84
C ILE A 41 1.46 -1.61 9.65
N ARG A 42 1.74 -2.03 8.41
CA ARG A 42 1.37 -1.28 7.18
C ARG A 42 -0.14 -1.17 7.02
N VAL A 43 -0.84 -2.28 7.20
CA VAL A 43 -2.31 -2.33 7.08
C VAL A 43 -2.96 -1.48 8.16
N ALA A 44 -2.58 -1.67 9.44
CA ALA A 44 -3.10 -0.90 10.56
C ALA A 44 -2.84 0.61 10.39
N SER A 45 -1.60 0.99 10.01
CA SER A 45 -1.24 2.38 9.74
C SER A 45 -2.10 3.01 8.66
N ARG A 46 -2.38 2.28 7.57
CA ARG A 46 -3.22 2.78 6.47
C ARG A 46 -4.68 2.93 6.88
N ARG A 47 -5.24 1.97 7.63
CA ARG A 47 -6.60 2.05 8.17
C ARG A 47 -6.75 3.24 9.10
N LEU A 48 -5.83 3.42 10.05
CA LEU A 48 -5.84 4.57 10.96
C LEU A 48 -5.71 5.90 10.21
N ARG A 49 -4.89 5.99 9.18
CA ARG A 49 -4.74 7.20 8.36
C ARG A 49 -6.02 7.59 7.62
N VAL A 50 -6.85 6.63 7.25
CA VAL A 50 -8.15 6.87 6.65
C VAL A 50 -9.21 7.18 7.70
N ALA A 51 -9.20 6.46 8.83
CA ALA A 51 -10.20 6.59 9.87
C ALA A 51 -10.06 7.89 10.68
N LEU A 52 -8.84 8.30 11.05
CA LEU A 52 -8.62 9.46 11.91
C LEU A 52 -9.32 10.75 11.46
N PRO A 53 -9.27 11.16 10.16
CA PRO A 53 -10.02 12.33 9.69
C PRO A 53 -11.53 12.16 9.73
N VAL A 54 -12.02 10.91 9.82
CA VAL A 54 -13.45 10.58 9.85
C VAL A 54 -13.98 10.56 11.28
N VAL A 55 -13.23 9.95 12.19
CA VAL A 55 -13.73 9.62 13.54
C VAL A 55 -13.25 10.56 14.65
N ALA A 56 -12.20 11.35 14.45
CA ALA A 56 -11.71 12.26 15.47
C ALA A 56 -12.58 13.52 15.59
N HIS A 57 -12.81 14.03 16.81
CA HIS A 57 -13.55 15.28 17.04
C HIS A 57 -12.93 16.49 16.33
N LYS A 58 -11.60 16.59 16.34
CA LYS A 58 -10.85 17.67 15.66
C LYS A 58 -9.90 17.07 14.60
N PRO A 59 -10.40 16.76 13.37
CA PRO A 59 -9.58 16.11 12.33
C PRO A 59 -8.34 16.92 11.91
N ALA A 60 -8.45 18.25 11.89
CA ALA A 60 -7.34 19.16 11.59
C ALA A 60 -6.48 19.52 12.81
N GLY A 61 -6.83 19.02 14.01
CA GLY A 61 -6.13 19.34 15.25
C GLY A 61 -4.67 18.86 15.26
N ARG A 62 -3.79 19.61 15.90
CA ARG A 62 -2.33 19.35 15.93
C ARG A 62 -1.99 17.89 16.30
N ARG A 63 -2.70 17.27 17.26
CA ARG A 63 -2.47 15.87 17.67
C ARG A 63 -2.77 14.89 16.52
N VAL A 64 -3.92 15.02 15.87
CA VAL A 64 -4.29 14.18 14.72
C VAL A 64 -3.26 14.33 13.62
N GLN A 65 -2.80 15.55 13.32
CA GLN A 65 -1.79 15.78 12.29
C GLN A 65 -0.43 15.16 12.65
N ARG A 66 -0.01 15.19 13.92
CA ARG A 66 1.20 14.50 14.39
C ARG A 66 1.09 12.99 14.20
N ILE A 67 -0.03 12.38 14.62
CA ILE A 67 -0.29 10.95 14.43
C ILE A 67 -0.25 10.59 12.95
N LEU A 68 -0.94 11.35 12.09
CA LEU A 68 -0.95 11.12 10.65
C LEU A 68 0.45 11.23 10.04
N LYS A 69 1.29 12.16 10.50
CA LYS A 69 2.69 12.30 10.07
C LYS A 69 3.49 11.04 10.43
N ARG A 70 3.40 10.55 11.67
CA ARG A 70 4.08 9.33 12.14
C ARG A 70 3.60 8.08 11.41
N LEU A 71 2.28 7.92 11.22
CA LEU A 71 1.73 6.80 10.47
C LEU A 71 2.16 6.81 8.98
N ARG A 72 2.37 8.00 8.38
CA ARG A 72 2.93 8.11 7.02
C ARG A 72 4.39 7.67 7.01
N ALA A 73 5.19 8.10 7.99
CA ALA A 73 6.58 7.68 8.12
C ALA A 73 6.67 6.16 8.27
N LEU A 74 5.93 5.57 9.20
CA LEU A 74 5.89 4.13 9.43
C LEU A 74 5.46 3.35 8.17
N THR A 75 4.42 3.83 7.45
CA THR A 75 3.99 3.20 6.20
C THR A 75 5.07 3.27 5.11
N ARG A 76 5.88 4.34 5.07
CA ARG A 76 6.96 4.52 4.10
C ARG A 76 8.11 3.57 4.43
N LEU A 77 8.56 3.55 5.68
CA LEU A 77 9.62 2.65 6.15
C LEU A 77 9.30 1.19 5.83
N ALA A 78 8.16 0.72 6.32
CA ALA A 78 7.70 -0.63 6.05
C ALA A 78 7.37 -0.91 4.56
N GLY A 79 7.44 0.10 3.69
CA GLY A 79 7.20 -0.01 2.24
C GLY A 79 8.40 -0.60 1.50
N GLN A 80 9.59 -0.11 1.79
CA GLN A 80 10.79 -0.39 1.00
C GLN A 80 11.19 -1.89 1.03
N GLY A 81 11.20 -2.53 2.19
CA GLY A 81 11.49 -3.95 2.30
C GLY A 81 10.50 -4.81 1.52
N ARG A 82 9.20 -4.52 1.67
CA ARG A 82 8.14 -5.26 0.98
C ARG A 82 8.20 -5.18 -0.54
N ASP A 83 8.64 -4.06 -1.09
CA ASP A 83 8.72 -3.90 -2.54
C ASP A 83 9.81 -4.84 -3.12
N PHE A 84 10.92 -5.08 -2.42
CA PHE A 84 11.93 -6.06 -2.81
C PHE A 84 11.48 -7.51 -2.59
N ASP A 85 10.70 -7.83 -1.55
CA ASP A 85 10.12 -9.16 -1.37
C ASP A 85 9.25 -9.54 -2.57
N VAL A 86 8.38 -8.62 -3.00
CA VAL A 86 7.50 -8.83 -4.14
C VAL A 86 8.30 -8.94 -5.44
N CYS A 87 9.33 -8.11 -5.62
CA CYS A 87 10.21 -8.17 -6.79
C CYS A 87 10.96 -9.52 -6.85
N ALA A 88 11.48 -10.02 -5.75
CA ALA A 88 12.18 -11.31 -5.70
C ALA A 88 11.23 -12.48 -6.07
N ALA A 89 10.06 -12.54 -5.43
CA ALA A 89 9.07 -13.56 -5.75
C ALA A 89 8.61 -13.50 -7.21
N LEU A 90 8.39 -12.29 -7.76
CA LEU A 90 8.01 -12.09 -9.16
C LEU A 90 9.12 -12.49 -10.12
N PHE A 91 10.38 -12.19 -9.79
CA PHE A 91 11.55 -12.56 -10.55
C PHE A 91 11.66 -14.10 -10.65
N ASP A 92 11.59 -14.79 -9.52
CA ASP A 92 11.70 -16.26 -9.48
C ASP A 92 10.59 -16.95 -10.27
N GLN A 93 9.38 -16.42 -10.26
CA GLN A 93 8.25 -16.96 -11.01
C GLN A 93 8.35 -16.78 -12.54
N HIS A 94 9.09 -15.77 -13.01
CA HIS A 94 8.98 -15.38 -14.42
C HIS A 94 10.30 -15.16 -15.16
N ALA A 95 11.45 -15.07 -14.50
CA ALA A 95 12.73 -14.76 -15.13
C ALA A 95 13.17 -15.84 -16.14
N SER A 96 12.83 -17.11 -15.91
CA SER A 96 13.11 -18.23 -16.82
C SER A 96 12.43 -18.11 -18.19
N ARG A 97 11.40 -17.26 -18.32
CA ARG A 97 10.74 -16.99 -19.60
C ARG A 97 11.58 -16.12 -20.54
N ALA A 98 12.56 -15.40 -20.01
CA ALA A 98 13.55 -14.72 -20.83
C ALA A 98 14.55 -15.77 -21.32
N ARG A 99 14.59 -16.00 -22.62
CA ARG A 99 15.52 -16.96 -23.26
C ARG A 99 16.93 -16.38 -23.28
N VAL A 100 17.58 -16.29 -22.11
CA VAL A 100 18.95 -15.80 -21.95
C VAL A 100 19.77 -16.83 -21.17
N ALA A 101 21.11 -16.68 -21.17
CA ALA A 101 22.00 -17.58 -20.46
C ALA A 101 21.63 -17.66 -18.95
N PRO A 102 21.52 -18.88 -18.38
CA PRO A 102 21.17 -19.08 -16.96
C PRO A 102 22.06 -18.31 -15.99
N LEU A 103 23.34 -18.13 -16.33
CA LEU A 103 24.30 -17.35 -15.57
C LEU A 103 23.82 -15.91 -15.32
N VAL A 104 23.27 -15.24 -16.35
CA VAL A 104 22.79 -13.85 -16.20
C VAL A 104 21.56 -13.79 -15.31
N VAL A 105 20.66 -14.76 -15.42
CA VAL A 105 19.48 -14.88 -14.52
C VAL A 105 19.94 -15.10 -13.08
N GLY A 106 20.96 -15.97 -12.86
CA GLY A 106 21.56 -16.20 -11.54
C GLY A 106 22.15 -14.92 -10.95
N LEU A 107 22.99 -14.21 -11.70
CA LEU A 107 23.59 -12.96 -11.27
C LEU A 107 22.55 -11.87 -10.91
N LEU A 108 21.49 -11.74 -11.69
CA LEU A 108 20.39 -10.82 -11.37
C LEU A 108 19.66 -11.21 -10.09
N ARG A 109 19.42 -12.52 -9.89
CA ARG A 109 18.81 -13.06 -8.67
C ARG A 109 19.64 -12.71 -7.44
N ASP A 110 20.96 -12.99 -7.48
CA ASP A 110 21.88 -12.73 -6.36
C ASP A 110 21.92 -11.25 -5.99
N ARG A 111 21.93 -10.38 -7.00
CA ARG A 111 21.89 -8.93 -6.77
C ARG A 111 20.56 -8.48 -6.20
N LEU A 112 19.45 -9.07 -6.63
CA LEU A 112 18.12 -8.75 -6.10
C LEU A 112 17.98 -9.22 -4.65
N GLN A 113 18.53 -10.39 -4.31
CA GLN A 113 18.56 -10.87 -2.93
C GLN A 113 19.44 -9.99 -2.04
N ALA A 114 20.60 -9.54 -2.51
CA ALA A 114 21.45 -8.59 -1.78
C ALA A 114 20.70 -7.26 -1.53
N ALA A 115 20.03 -6.70 -2.54
CA ALA A 115 19.23 -5.49 -2.40
C ALA A 115 18.04 -5.67 -1.43
N ARG A 116 17.42 -6.86 -1.43
CA ARG A 116 16.37 -7.24 -0.47
C ARG A 116 16.91 -7.24 0.97
N GLN A 117 18.05 -7.89 1.20
CA GLN A 117 18.68 -7.94 2.52
C GLN A 117 19.06 -6.54 3.03
N ASP A 118 19.61 -5.67 2.16
CA ASP A 118 19.93 -4.28 2.51
C ASP A 118 18.66 -3.49 2.88
N ALA A 119 17.59 -3.66 2.13
CA ALA A 119 16.32 -3.00 2.43
C ALA A 119 15.73 -3.47 3.78
N HIS A 120 15.86 -4.76 4.12
CA HIS A 120 15.42 -5.29 5.40
C HIS A 120 16.30 -4.77 6.57
N ARG A 121 17.62 -4.70 6.40
CA ARG A 121 18.52 -4.09 7.40
C ARG A 121 18.19 -2.62 7.65
N THR A 122 18.00 -1.86 6.57
CA THR A 122 17.60 -0.44 6.64
C THR A 122 16.26 -0.27 7.35
N LEU A 123 15.29 -1.15 7.06
CA LEU A 123 13.99 -1.15 7.72
C LEU A 123 14.11 -1.44 9.21
N ALA A 124 14.88 -2.47 9.60
CA ALA A 124 15.06 -2.83 11.01
C ALA A 124 15.68 -1.67 11.81
N GLY A 125 16.75 -1.05 11.31
CA GLY A 125 17.36 0.14 11.92
C GLY A 125 16.36 1.30 12.07
N ALA A 126 15.64 1.63 11.01
CA ALA A 126 14.66 2.72 11.03
C ALA A 126 13.45 2.43 11.95
N LEU A 127 13.06 1.17 12.11
CA LEU A 127 12.01 0.78 13.06
C LEU A 127 12.49 0.80 14.52
N ALA A 128 13.77 0.50 14.77
CA ALA A 128 14.37 0.63 16.10
C ALA A 128 14.39 2.10 16.59
N GLU A 129 14.64 3.04 15.67
CA GLU A 129 14.65 4.48 15.95
C GLU A 129 13.23 5.11 15.96
N PHE A 130 12.21 4.34 15.56
CA PHE A 130 10.85 4.88 15.46
C PHE A 130 10.25 5.15 16.84
N ASP A 131 9.90 6.41 17.12
CA ASP A 131 9.26 6.85 18.36
C ASP A 131 7.81 6.32 18.48
N ALA A 132 7.71 5.05 18.88
CA ALA A 132 6.44 4.36 19.08
C ALA A 132 5.72 4.83 20.34
N THR A 133 6.44 5.23 21.38
CA THR A 133 5.90 5.66 22.65
C THR A 133 5.01 6.90 22.47
N ARG A 134 5.53 7.93 21.81
CA ARG A 134 4.75 9.14 21.50
C ARG A 134 3.54 8.87 20.60
N LEU A 135 3.65 7.92 19.67
CA LEU A 135 2.51 7.54 18.84
C LEU A 135 1.44 6.86 19.69
N ARG A 136 1.84 5.99 20.63
CA ARG A 136 0.95 5.28 21.56
C ARG A 136 0.23 6.28 22.48
N GLU A 137 0.96 7.22 23.06
CA GLU A 137 0.41 8.28 23.91
C GLU A 137 -0.63 9.14 23.17
N ASP A 138 -0.24 9.69 22.00
CA ASP A 138 -1.12 10.52 21.19
C ASP A 138 -2.42 9.77 20.77
N LEU A 139 -2.31 8.49 20.40
CA LEU A 139 -3.48 7.64 20.09
C LEU A 139 -4.31 7.34 21.34
N GLY A 140 -3.66 7.02 22.47
CA GLY A 140 -4.34 6.78 23.75
C GLY A 140 -5.18 7.97 24.19
N ILE A 141 -4.66 9.19 24.05
CA ILE A 141 -5.42 10.42 24.37
C ILE A 141 -6.62 10.60 23.43
N LEU A 142 -6.49 10.25 22.13
CA LEU A 142 -7.64 10.32 21.23
C LEU A 142 -8.71 9.28 21.57
N VAL A 143 -8.31 8.06 21.91
CA VAL A 143 -9.23 7.00 22.36
C VAL A 143 -9.94 7.40 23.66
N ALA A 144 -9.22 7.96 24.64
CA ALA A 144 -9.80 8.41 25.91
C ALA A 144 -10.81 9.56 25.73
N ARG A 145 -10.60 10.43 24.72
CA ARG A 145 -11.56 11.51 24.37
C ARG A 145 -12.79 11.03 23.63
N GLY A 146 -12.76 9.80 23.14
CA GLY A 146 -13.78 9.22 22.28
C GLY A 146 -13.72 9.73 20.85
N GLY A 147 -14.49 9.07 19.99
CA GLY A 147 -14.71 9.47 18.60
C GLY A 147 -16.05 10.18 18.43
N VAL A 148 -16.27 10.76 17.25
CA VAL A 148 -17.57 11.37 16.89
C VAL A 148 -18.66 10.31 16.75
N GLY A 149 -19.93 10.74 16.82
CA GLY A 149 -21.08 9.86 16.58
C GLY A 149 -21.13 9.31 15.16
N LEU A 150 -21.82 8.20 14.97
CA LEU A 150 -21.92 7.50 13.68
C LEU A 150 -22.49 8.37 12.55
N LYS A 151 -23.44 9.26 12.85
CA LYS A 151 -24.04 10.18 11.86
C LYS A 151 -22.98 11.11 11.26
N GLU A 152 -22.18 11.71 12.10
CA GLU A 152 -21.09 12.60 11.67
C GLU A 152 -19.99 11.85 10.94
N ALA A 153 -19.57 10.70 11.47
CA ALA A 153 -18.58 9.83 10.82
C ALA A 153 -19.02 9.42 9.41
N ARG A 154 -20.32 9.09 9.24
CA ARG A 154 -20.90 8.74 7.94
C ARG A 154 -20.84 9.91 6.97
N ALA A 155 -21.25 11.09 7.37
CA ALA A 155 -21.22 12.29 6.53
C ALA A 155 -19.77 12.63 6.08
N ARG A 156 -18.81 12.60 7.00
CA ARG A 156 -17.38 12.85 6.71
C ARG A 156 -16.80 11.81 5.74
N LEU A 157 -17.07 10.53 5.98
CA LEU A 157 -16.59 9.43 5.14
C LEU A 157 -17.19 9.52 3.73
N GLY A 158 -18.51 9.76 3.61
CA GLY A 158 -19.23 9.93 2.35
C GLY A 158 -18.62 11.06 1.52
N SER A 159 -18.49 12.26 2.09
CA SER A 159 -17.88 13.41 1.41
C SER A 159 -16.44 13.15 0.96
N ALA A 160 -15.63 12.48 1.79
CA ALA A 160 -14.25 12.16 1.43
C ALA A 160 -14.18 11.11 0.31
N ARG A 161 -15.06 10.12 0.32
CA ARG A 161 -15.17 9.08 -0.74
C ARG A 161 -15.60 9.70 -2.06
N GLN A 162 -16.61 10.54 -2.06
CA GLN A 162 -17.14 11.21 -3.26
C GLN A 162 -16.04 12.02 -3.96
N ARG A 163 -15.35 12.92 -3.23
CA ARG A 163 -14.25 13.71 -3.79
C ARG A 163 -13.15 12.84 -4.38
N ARG A 164 -12.74 11.76 -3.69
CA ARG A 164 -11.65 10.90 -4.16
C ARG A 164 -12.07 10.01 -5.32
N SER A 165 -13.29 9.50 -5.32
CA SER A 165 -13.86 8.75 -6.45
C SER A 165 -13.93 9.61 -7.71
N GLN A 166 -14.34 10.88 -7.57
CA GLN A 166 -14.35 11.83 -8.68
C GLN A 166 -12.93 12.08 -9.24
N ALA A 167 -11.94 12.27 -8.35
CA ALA A 167 -10.54 12.45 -8.77
C ALA A 167 -10.01 11.23 -9.52
N VAL A 168 -10.29 9.99 -9.04
CA VAL A 168 -9.89 8.77 -9.76
C VAL A 168 -10.55 8.69 -11.14
N ARG A 169 -11.83 9.05 -11.27
CA ARG A 169 -12.51 9.06 -12.57
C ARG A 169 -11.89 10.08 -13.53
N GLN A 170 -11.51 11.25 -13.05
CA GLN A 170 -10.84 12.27 -13.86
C GLN A 170 -9.47 11.78 -14.34
N GLU A 171 -8.67 11.19 -13.44
CA GLU A 171 -7.35 10.62 -13.79
C GLU A 171 -7.47 9.46 -14.79
N LEU A 172 -8.48 8.59 -14.65
CA LEU A 172 -8.72 7.50 -15.61
C LEU A 172 -9.14 8.02 -16.99
N ARG A 173 -9.95 9.09 -17.04
CA ARG A 173 -10.30 9.73 -18.31
C ARG A 173 -9.08 10.37 -18.97
N ALA A 174 -8.25 11.06 -18.20
CA ALA A 174 -7.03 11.68 -18.69
C ALA A 174 -5.99 10.64 -19.15
N LEU A 175 -5.91 9.48 -18.50
CA LEU A 175 -5.03 8.39 -18.88
C LEU A 175 -5.42 7.80 -20.24
N GLY A 176 -6.74 7.66 -20.52
CA GLY A 176 -7.25 7.00 -21.72
C GLY A 176 -6.72 5.56 -21.83
N VAL A 177 -6.16 5.24 -23.00
CA VAL A 177 -5.58 3.92 -23.30
C VAL A 177 -4.06 3.85 -23.12
N HIS A 178 -3.43 4.95 -22.72
CA HIS A 178 -1.98 5.07 -22.67
C HIS A 178 -1.37 4.28 -21.49
N PHE A 179 -0.29 3.57 -21.76
CA PHE A 179 0.53 2.96 -20.72
C PHE A 179 1.43 4.01 -20.09
N ALA A 180 0.95 4.66 -19.05
CA ALA A 180 1.68 5.68 -18.28
C ALA A 180 1.89 5.20 -16.83
N PRO A 181 3.01 4.53 -16.50
CA PRO A 181 3.23 3.88 -15.21
C PRO A 181 3.07 4.80 -14.01
N MET A 182 3.52 6.06 -14.11
CA MET A 182 3.39 7.04 -13.01
C MET A 182 1.93 7.43 -12.75
N ALA A 183 1.14 7.63 -13.81
CA ALA A 183 -0.29 7.91 -13.69
C ALA A 183 -1.05 6.69 -13.13
N LEU A 184 -0.74 5.49 -13.62
CA LEU A 184 -1.29 4.22 -13.08
C LEU A 184 -0.93 4.03 -11.60
N HIS A 185 0.29 4.38 -11.19
CA HIS A 185 0.67 4.35 -9.77
C HIS A 185 -0.15 5.35 -8.93
N ALA A 186 -0.40 6.56 -9.44
CA ALA A 186 -1.25 7.55 -8.75
C ALA A 186 -2.68 7.01 -8.58
N ILE A 187 -3.28 6.46 -9.65
CA ILE A 187 -4.59 5.81 -9.62
C ILE A 187 -4.61 4.65 -8.59
N ARG A 188 -3.60 3.76 -8.61
CA ARG A 188 -3.45 2.67 -7.62
C ARG A 188 -3.47 3.20 -6.18
N ARG A 189 -2.75 4.28 -5.89
CA ARG A 189 -2.72 4.90 -4.55
C ARG A 189 -4.09 5.40 -4.11
N ARG A 190 -4.86 6.02 -5.03
CA ARG A 190 -6.21 6.52 -4.75
C ARG A 190 -7.21 5.38 -4.58
N CYS A 191 -7.18 4.36 -5.43
CA CYS A 191 -8.00 3.15 -5.29
C CYS A 191 -7.74 2.45 -3.94
N ARG A 192 -6.48 2.39 -3.51
CA ARG A 192 -6.11 1.87 -2.19
C ARG A 192 -6.76 2.66 -1.06
N TRP A 193 -6.76 3.99 -1.16
CA TRP A 193 -7.44 4.81 -0.15
C TRP A 193 -8.95 4.55 -0.13
N LEU A 194 -9.60 4.46 -1.30
CA LEU A 194 -11.03 4.15 -1.42
C LEU A 194 -11.36 2.78 -0.82
N ARG A 195 -10.50 1.78 -1.02
CA ARG A 195 -10.64 0.46 -0.39
C ARG A 195 -10.62 0.54 1.13
N TYR A 196 -9.62 1.21 1.71
CA TYR A 196 -9.55 1.38 3.17
C TYR A 196 -10.71 2.21 3.71
N ALA A 197 -11.19 3.20 2.96
CA ALA A 197 -12.40 3.95 3.31
C ALA A 197 -13.65 3.06 3.28
N GLY A 198 -13.73 2.13 2.33
CA GLY A 198 -14.76 1.10 2.30
C GLY A 198 -14.68 0.16 3.51
N GLU A 199 -13.47 -0.31 3.88
CA GLU A 199 -13.27 -1.15 5.07
C GLU A 199 -13.69 -0.44 6.36
N VAL A 200 -13.36 0.86 6.51
CA VAL A 200 -13.83 1.69 7.63
C VAL A 200 -15.37 1.79 7.62
N GLY A 201 -15.97 2.00 6.43
CA GLY A 201 -17.43 2.02 6.28
C GLY A 201 -18.09 0.70 6.67
N CYS A 202 -17.52 -0.44 6.24
CA CYS A 202 -18.01 -1.76 6.64
C CYS A 202 -17.93 -1.96 8.16
N ALA A 203 -16.81 -1.60 8.78
CA ALA A 203 -16.61 -1.77 10.20
C ALA A 203 -17.53 -0.89 11.06
N LEU A 204 -17.83 0.35 10.61
CA LEU A 204 -18.64 1.29 11.36
C LEU A 204 -20.14 1.18 11.06
N PHE A 205 -20.52 0.79 9.84
CA PHE A 205 -21.92 0.88 9.37
C PHE A 205 -22.49 -0.43 8.83
N GLY A 206 -21.68 -1.50 8.75
CA GLY A 206 -22.12 -2.82 8.28
C GLY A 206 -22.41 -2.90 6.77
N ARG A 207 -21.98 -1.93 5.95
CA ARG A 207 -22.34 -1.83 4.52
C ARG A 207 -21.10 -1.65 3.63
N GLY A 208 -21.21 -2.09 2.35
CA GLY A 208 -20.21 -1.81 1.32
C GLY A 208 -19.20 -2.93 1.04
N ALA A 209 -19.40 -4.15 1.55
CA ALA A 209 -18.48 -5.28 1.37
C ALA A 209 -18.21 -5.61 -0.11
N ALA A 210 -19.23 -5.59 -0.97
CA ALA A 210 -19.08 -5.86 -2.41
C ALA A 210 -18.16 -4.84 -3.10
N ALA A 211 -18.26 -3.55 -2.74
CA ALA A 211 -17.38 -2.52 -3.28
C ALA A 211 -15.95 -2.63 -2.77
N VAL A 212 -15.76 -3.02 -1.51
CA VAL A 212 -14.42 -3.30 -0.95
C VAL A 212 -13.77 -4.44 -1.72
N LYS A 213 -14.51 -5.51 -2.03
CA LYS A 213 -14.03 -6.63 -2.84
C LYS A 213 -13.58 -6.16 -4.23
N ARG A 214 -14.44 -5.43 -4.96
CA ARG A 214 -14.08 -4.88 -6.29
C ARG A 214 -12.85 -3.97 -6.25
N LEU A 215 -12.77 -3.08 -5.26
CA LEU A 215 -11.61 -2.22 -5.08
C LEU A 215 -10.33 -3.01 -4.75
N LYS A 216 -10.47 -4.14 -4.05
CA LYS A 216 -9.36 -5.06 -3.80
C LYS A 216 -8.89 -5.68 -5.11
N ASP A 217 -9.78 -6.23 -5.93
CA ASP A 217 -9.43 -6.88 -7.21
C ASP A 217 -8.68 -5.91 -8.13
N VAL A 218 -9.17 -4.67 -8.25
CA VAL A 218 -8.50 -3.61 -9.02
C VAL A 218 -7.15 -3.21 -8.42
N GLN A 219 -7.08 -3.09 -7.11
CA GLN A 219 -5.83 -2.78 -6.42
C GLN A 219 -4.80 -3.88 -6.63
N ASP A 220 -5.21 -5.14 -6.62
CA ASP A 220 -4.35 -6.30 -6.84
C ASP A 220 -3.84 -6.32 -8.29
N LEU A 221 -4.69 -6.05 -9.27
CA LEU A 221 -4.29 -5.94 -10.68
C LEU A 221 -3.31 -4.79 -10.92
N LEU A 222 -3.63 -3.58 -10.43
CA LEU A 222 -2.72 -2.43 -10.51
C LEU A 222 -1.45 -2.63 -9.67
N GLY A 223 -1.52 -3.47 -8.62
CA GLY A 223 -0.39 -3.92 -7.83
C GLY A 223 0.58 -4.74 -8.67
N GLN A 224 0.09 -5.82 -9.26
CA GLN A 224 0.89 -6.69 -10.13
C GLN A 224 1.53 -5.93 -11.30
N LEU A 225 0.77 -5.00 -11.91
CA LEU A 225 1.27 -4.13 -12.97
C LEU A 225 2.45 -3.28 -12.48
N HIS A 226 2.26 -2.59 -11.35
CA HIS A 226 3.28 -1.73 -10.76
C HIS A 226 4.53 -2.52 -10.39
N ASP A 227 4.37 -3.66 -9.76
CA ASP A 227 5.46 -4.51 -9.29
C ASP A 227 6.28 -5.05 -10.49
N ALA A 228 5.62 -5.46 -11.57
CA ALA A 228 6.28 -5.86 -12.81
C ALA A 228 7.05 -4.69 -13.46
N PHE A 229 6.49 -3.49 -13.46
CA PHE A 229 7.17 -2.30 -13.98
C PHE A 229 8.36 -1.90 -13.11
N VAL A 230 8.24 -1.89 -11.79
CA VAL A 230 9.32 -1.57 -10.85
C VAL A 230 10.49 -2.55 -11.01
N LEU A 231 10.19 -3.84 -11.13
CA LEU A 231 11.21 -4.86 -11.38
C LEU A 231 11.91 -4.65 -12.73
N ALA A 232 11.17 -4.35 -13.81
CA ALA A 232 11.75 -4.04 -15.11
C ALA A 232 12.72 -2.85 -15.05
N GLU A 233 12.35 -1.79 -14.33
CA GLU A 233 13.19 -0.61 -14.14
C GLU A 233 14.41 -0.90 -13.26
N TRP A 234 14.27 -1.76 -12.25
CA TRP A 234 15.40 -2.20 -11.44
C TRP A 234 16.42 -2.98 -12.30
N ILE A 235 15.94 -3.95 -13.10
CA ILE A 235 16.80 -4.71 -14.02
C ILE A 235 17.48 -3.79 -15.03
N ALA A 236 16.77 -2.78 -15.54
CA ALA A 236 17.34 -1.82 -16.48
C ALA A 236 18.47 -0.99 -15.84
N ARG A 237 18.38 -0.67 -14.54
CA ARG A 237 19.48 -0.03 -13.79
C ARG A 237 20.68 -0.96 -13.63
N GLU A 238 20.47 -2.24 -13.34
CA GLU A 238 21.56 -3.23 -13.25
C GLU A 238 22.23 -3.46 -14.61
N ALA A 239 21.45 -3.48 -15.71
CA ALA A 239 22.02 -3.54 -17.06
C ALA A 239 22.93 -2.34 -17.36
N ARG A 240 22.50 -1.12 -17.04
CA ARG A 240 23.36 0.07 -17.19
C ARG A 240 24.64 -0.03 -16.35
N ARG A 241 24.54 -0.55 -15.13
CA ARG A 241 25.70 -0.75 -14.25
C ARG A 241 26.69 -1.74 -14.83
N TRP A 242 26.23 -2.86 -15.41
CA TRP A 242 27.10 -3.80 -16.09
C TRP A 242 27.77 -3.22 -17.33
N GLU A 243 27.04 -2.38 -18.05
CA GLU A 243 27.58 -1.68 -19.22
C GLU A 243 28.75 -0.74 -18.82
N THR A 244 28.55 0.07 -17.77
CA THR A 244 29.63 0.93 -17.23
C THR A 244 30.81 0.16 -16.63
N GLN A 245 30.63 -1.11 -16.26
CA GLN A 245 31.66 -2.01 -15.78
C GLN A 245 32.37 -2.80 -16.91
N GLY A 246 32.12 -2.46 -18.17
CA GLY A 246 32.73 -3.14 -19.32
C GLY A 246 32.15 -4.51 -19.65
N ASN A 247 30.91 -4.80 -19.24
CA ASN A 247 30.23 -6.08 -19.50
C ASN A 247 29.00 -5.93 -20.43
N PRO A 248 29.18 -5.51 -21.69
CA PRO A 248 28.05 -5.21 -22.61
C PRO A 248 27.17 -6.43 -22.89
N THR A 249 27.76 -7.62 -22.98
CA THR A 249 27.02 -8.86 -23.23
C THR A 249 26.06 -9.19 -22.10
N ARG A 250 26.52 -9.07 -20.84
CA ARG A 250 25.64 -9.23 -19.67
C ARG A 250 24.57 -8.16 -19.61
N ALA A 251 24.93 -6.91 -19.94
CA ALA A 251 23.99 -5.80 -20.02
C ALA A 251 22.89 -6.04 -21.04
N ALA A 252 23.25 -6.51 -22.24
CA ALA A 252 22.29 -6.85 -23.30
C ALA A 252 21.33 -7.96 -22.86
N ALA A 253 21.83 -9.05 -22.27
CA ALA A 253 21.01 -10.14 -21.76
C ALA A 253 20.08 -9.66 -20.61
N ALA A 254 20.55 -8.82 -19.70
CA ALA A 254 19.69 -8.22 -18.65
C ALA A 254 18.57 -7.35 -19.24
N ARG A 255 18.84 -6.59 -20.31
CA ARG A 255 17.77 -5.83 -21.01
C ARG A 255 16.68 -6.75 -21.57
N VAL A 256 17.04 -7.93 -22.09
CA VAL A 256 16.06 -8.94 -22.54
C VAL A 256 15.19 -9.41 -21.37
N VAL A 257 15.80 -9.73 -20.21
CA VAL A 257 15.04 -10.09 -19.00
C VAL A 257 14.11 -8.94 -18.59
N GLY A 258 14.61 -7.71 -18.54
CA GLY A 258 13.81 -6.53 -18.20
C GLY A 258 12.63 -6.29 -19.15
N ALA A 259 12.83 -6.55 -20.45
CA ALA A 259 11.78 -6.44 -21.47
C ALA A 259 10.62 -7.43 -21.21
N CYS A 260 10.89 -8.65 -20.73
CA CYS A 260 9.84 -9.61 -20.36
C CYS A 260 8.93 -9.06 -19.25
N PHE A 261 9.49 -8.43 -18.22
CA PHE A 261 8.71 -7.83 -17.15
C PHE A 261 7.97 -6.57 -17.60
N ARG A 262 8.54 -5.78 -18.49
CA ARG A 262 7.86 -4.63 -19.12
C ARG A 262 6.67 -5.09 -19.98
N ALA A 263 6.83 -6.12 -20.78
CA ALA A 263 5.74 -6.72 -21.56
C ALA A 263 4.63 -7.27 -20.65
N ARG A 264 4.98 -7.88 -19.50
CA ARG A 264 4.01 -8.31 -18.49
C ARG A 264 3.23 -7.12 -17.92
N ALA A 265 3.88 -6.02 -17.56
CA ALA A 265 3.22 -4.83 -17.07
C ALA A 265 2.23 -4.26 -18.09
N GLN A 266 2.60 -4.22 -19.37
CA GLN A 266 1.73 -3.81 -20.47
C GLN A 266 0.54 -4.77 -20.68
N ALA A 267 0.75 -6.09 -20.55
CA ALA A 267 -0.34 -7.06 -20.63
C ALA A 267 -1.36 -6.88 -19.50
N LEU A 268 -0.88 -6.61 -18.28
CA LEU A 268 -1.75 -6.30 -17.13
C LEU A 268 -2.49 -4.97 -17.31
N HIS A 269 -1.86 -3.98 -17.94
CA HIS A 269 -2.53 -2.73 -18.30
C HIS A 269 -3.67 -2.96 -19.32
N ARG A 270 -3.44 -3.74 -20.37
CA ARG A 270 -4.51 -4.11 -21.32
C ARG A 270 -5.66 -4.84 -20.64
N ARG A 271 -5.37 -5.72 -19.67
CA ARG A 271 -6.40 -6.36 -18.84
C ARG A 271 -7.18 -5.34 -18.02
N PHE A 272 -6.48 -4.41 -17.35
CA PHE A 272 -7.10 -3.33 -16.56
C PHE A 272 -8.06 -2.48 -17.40
N LEU A 273 -7.70 -2.14 -18.65
CA LEU A 273 -8.57 -1.37 -19.53
C LEU A 273 -9.83 -2.17 -19.95
N ARG A 274 -9.71 -3.49 -20.20
CA ARG A 274 -10.85 -4.35 -20.53
C ARG A 274 -11.89 -4.43 -19.41
N ASP A 275 -11.46 -4.33 -18.15
CA ASP A 275 -12.33 -4.37 -16.98
C ASP A 275 -13.15 -3.07 -16.79
N ARG A 276 -13.05 -2.12 -17.72
CA ARG A 276 -13.78 -0.84 -17.78
C ARG A 276 -13.86 -0.13 -16.41
N PRO A 277 -12.72 0.25 -15.80
CA PRO A 277 -12.68 0.73 -14.41
C PRO A 277 -13.52 1.99 -14.16
N ILE A 278 -13.80 2.79 -15.20
CA ILE A 278 -14.61 4.02 -15.08
C ILE A 278 -16.08 3.70 -14.76
N THR A 279 -16.62 2.59 -15.28
CA THR A 279 -18.05 2.27 -15.15
C THR A 279 -18.43 1.86 -13.73
N TRP A 280 -17.63 1.02 -13.08
CA TRP A 280 -17.95 0.58 -11.72
C TRP A 280 -17.51 1.59 -10.62
N LEU A 281 -16.61 2.53 -10.92
CA LEU A 281 -16.28 3.63 -9.99
C LEU A 281 -17.43 4.61 -9.77
N LYS A 282 -18.41 4.67 -10.69
CA LYS A 282 -19.64 5.45 -10.46
C LYS A 282 -20.40 4.91 -9.26
N SER A 283 -20.59 3.60 -9.16
CA SER A 283 -21.35 2.96 -8.07
C SER A 283 -20.64 3.04 -6.70
N ILE A 284 -19.32 3.26 -6.66
CA ILE A 284 -18.56 3.40 -5.39
C ILE A 284 -18.77 4.78 -4.76
N GLY A 285 -19.04 5.82 -5.54
CA GLY A 285 -19.32 7.16 -5.03
C GLY A 285 -20.71 7.30 -4.39
N GLU A 286 -21.62 6.41 -4.73
CA GLU A 286 -23.05 6.44 -4.32
C GLU A 286 -23.35 5.60 -3.07
N MET A 287 -22.39 4.86 -2.53
CA MET A 287 -22.46 4.10 -1.28
C MET A 287 -21.96 4.91 -0.09
#